data_2a7478a4ffddcb0a797b3ab19111e273
#
_entry.id   2a7478a4ffddcb0a797b3ab19111e273
#
_cell.length_a   1.000
_cell.length_b   1.000
_cell.length_c   1.000
_cell.angle_alpha   90.00
_cell.angle_beta   90.00
_cell.angle_gamma   90.00
#
_symmetry.space_group_name_H-M   'P 1'
#
loop_
_entity.id
_entity.type
_entity.pdbx_description
1 polymer ?
#
loop_
_entity_poly.entity_id
_entity_poly.type
_entity_poly.pdbx_seq_one_letter_code
_entity_poly.pdbx_strand_id
1 'polypeptide(L)'
;MSNIIKRTKGDLKYLFKDSDKLSPKALKRKQRGKRVAAGLVLVLIQLILTILFLFRIITFSILPVQYLLIVNAILILLLLYDFCSQFTKAHILGKILAVIMSCVMLFGFIFMTQLAQTFNLMSGSTKTDIVDIIVLADDKADSVQDALSYSFGYNSGINSEAATKAISEIESKNNTTLNTKDYTDWSEMVNALYANKNIQAVVMSDSLRSTLTEEFETFEDKTKVIGTITITTQVKLSASDKKVNEEPFVIYLSGNDGYGPVSSNGRSDVNILACINPKTRQVLLVSTPRDYYITIENASGKSGLDKLTHAGNAGVDYSIKALENLYGVTVDYYVKINFTGCVKVVDALGGITINSSVDFTNGQDAAPESYHFTVGENQCDGEKTLAFVRERHVFGDGDFQRGRNQAAA
;
A
#
# COMPACT_ATOMS: atom_id res chain seq x y z
N MET A 1 12.99 14.96 48.85
CA MET A 1 13.54 14.11 47.81
C MET A 1 14.88 13.47 48.15
N SER A 2 15.91 14.21 48.56
CA SER A 2 17.24 13.69 48.91
C SER A 2 17.24 12.52 49.91
N ASN A 3 16.47 12.59 51.00
CA ASN A 3 16.38 11.53 52.01
C ASN A 3 15.73 10.23 51.51
N ILE A 4 14.76 10.33 50.60
CA ILE A 4 14.09 9.18 49.97
C ILE A 4 15.07 8.46 49.07
N ILE A 5 15.82 9.18 48.25
CA ILE A 5 16.82 8.64 47.34
C ILE A 5 17.95 7.92 48.11
N LYS A 6 18.48 8.55 49.17
CA LYS A 6 19.50 7.94 50.08
C LYS A 6 18.97 6.64 50.68
N ARG A 7 17.72 6.63 51.17
CA ARG A 7 17.07 5.46 51.76
C ARG A 7 16.91 4.34 50.74
N THR A 8 16.41 4.64 49.52
CA THR A 8 16.23 3.68 48.45
C THR A 8 17.55 3.09 47.98
N LYS A 9 18.60 3.90 47.79
CA LYS A 9 19.94 3.43 47.45
C LYS A 9 20.49 2.47 48.55
N GLY A 10 20.16 2.75 49.83
CA GLY A 10 20.47 1.85 50.93
C GLY A 10 19.69 0.54 50.92
N ASP A 11 18.43 0.53 50.46
CA ASP A 11 17.61 -0.67 50.40
C ASP A 11 17.98 -1.56 49.16
N LEU A 12 18.35 -0.96 48.03
CA LEU A 12 18.80 -1.66 46.83
C LEU A 12 20.11 -2.47 47.06
N LYS A 13 20.97 -2.03 47.96
CA LYS A 13 22.18 -2.77 48.34
C LYS A 13 21.92 -4.17 48.94
N TYR A 14 20.70 -4.43 49.38
CA TYR A 14 20.31 -5.74 49.94
C TYR A 14 19.69 -6.68 48.91
N LEU A 15 19.45 -6.24 47.67
CA LEU A 15 18.78 -7.03 46.64
C LEU A 15 19.42 -8.40 46.41
N PHE A 16 20.75 -8.43 46.31
CA PHE A 16 21.53 -9.62 45.94
C PHE A 16 22.11 -10.36 47.15
N LYS A 17 21.77 -9.90 48.41
CA LYS A 17 22.24 -10.59 49.60
C LYS A 17 21.40 -11.82 49.92
N ASP A 18 22.04 -12.87 50.42
CA ASP A 18 21.38 -14.11 50.84
C ASP A 18 20.34 -13.83 51.94
N SER A 19 19.13 -14.35 51.79
CA SER A 19 18.02 -14.08 52.70
C SER A 19 18.24 -14.69 54.09
N ASP A 20 18.84 -15.88 54.13
CA ASP A 20 19.02 -16.67 55.38
C ASP A 20 20.04 -16.08 56.31
N LYS A 21 20.91 -15.19 55.80
CA LYS A 21 21.96 -14.49 56.56
C LYS A 21 21.57 -13.08 56.97
N LEU A 22 20.30 -12.66 56.73
CA LEU A 22 19.86 -11.30 57.03
C LEU A 22 19.05 -11.21 58.33
N SER A 23 19.30 -10.16 59.09
CA SER A 23 18.46 -9.81 60.24
C SER A 23 17.03 -9.42 59.81
N PRO A 24 15.99 -9.53 60.66
CA PRO A 24 14.63 -9.18 60.32
C PRO A 24 14.47 -7.74 59.78
N LYS A 25 15.29 -6.81 60.24
CA LYS A 25 15.32 -5.43 59.75
C LYS A 25 15.92 -5.33 58.36
N ALA A 26 16.93 -6.11 58.04
CA ALA A 26 17.57 -6.19 56.73
C ALA A 26 16.67 -6.92 55.71
N LEU A 27 15.91 -7.93 56.11
CA LEU A 27 14.89 -8.59 55.29
C LEU A 27 13.79 -7.61 54.82
N LYS A 28 13.24 -6.78 55.72
CA LYS A 28 12.29 -5.72 55.37
C LYS A 28 12.87 -4.72 54.35
N ARG A 29 14.17 -4.38 54.48
CA ARG A 29 14.88 -3.52 53.51
C ARG A 29 15.03 -4.22 52.14
N LYS A 30 15.37 -5.51 52.14
CA LYS A 30 15.44 -6.33 50.91
C LYS A 30 14.09 -6.39 50.17
N GLN A 31 12.99 -6.65 50.90
CA GLN A 31 11.63 -6.70 50.32
C GLN A 31 11.24 -5.32 49.74
N ARG A 32 11.53 -4.22 50.42
CA ARG A 32 11.28 -2.87 49.93
C ARG A 32 12.13 -2.56 48.69
N GLY A 33 13.41 -2.98 48.68
CA GLY A 33 14.29 -2.86 47.54
C GLY A 33 13.79 -3.61 46.31
N LYS A 34 13.36 -4.89 46.47
CA LYS A 34 12.76 -5.69 45.41
C LYS A 34 11.52 -5.01 44.83
N ARG A 35 10.64 -4.48 45.70
CA ARG A 35 9.42 -3.78 45.26
C ARG A 35 9.73 -2.54 44.42
N VAL A 36 10.71 -1.71 44.84
CA VAL A 36 11.11 -0.52 44.08
C VAL A 36 11.79 -0.92 42.79
N ALA A 37 12.69 -1.92 42.81
CA ALA A 37 13.35 -2.40 41.59
C ALA A 37 12.36 -2.90 40.53
N ALA A 38 11.38 -3.71 40.96
CA ALA A 38 10.32 -4.18 40.05
C ALA A 38 9.53 -3.00 39.45
N GLY A 39 9.24 -1.97 40.23
CA GLY A 39 8.55 -0.78 39.72
C GLY A 39 9.40 0.04 38.75
N LEU A 40 10.69 0.18 39.03
CA LEU A 40 11.60 0.87 38.11
C LEU A 40 11.79 0.13 36.79
N VAL A 41 11.77 -1.21 36.79
CA VAL A 41 11.79 -2.01 35.58
C VAL A 41 10.54 -1.75 34.71
N LEU A 42 9.35 -1.69 35.33
CA LEU A 42 8.11 -1.37 34.62
C LEU A 42 8.15 0.04 34.00
N VAL A 43 8.63 1.04 34.76
CA VAL A 43 8.78 2.41 34.24
C VAL A 43 9.81 2.47 33.10
N LEU A 44 10.88 1.68 33.17
CA LEU A 44 11.88 1.59 32.10
C LEU A 44 11.26 1.00 30.82
N ILE A 45 10.45 -0.06 30.95
CA ILE A 45 9.72 -0.66 29.81
C ILE A 45 8.77 0.39 29.22
N GLN A 46 7.99 1.08 30.04
CA GLN A 46 7.09 2.16 29.61
C GLN A 46 7.87 3.26 28.87
N LEU A 47 9.03 3.68 29.38
CA LEU A 47 9.87 4.69 28.73
C LEU A 47 10.33 4.26 27.34
N ILE A 48 10.82 3.02 27.19
CA ILE A 48 11.25 2.47 25.91
C ILE A 48 10.09 2.45 24.91
N LEU A 49 8.94 1.93 25.32
CA LEU A 49 7.75 1.87 24.46
C LEU A 49 7.23 3.26 24.08
N THR A 50 7.29 4.22 25.02
CA THR A 50 6.93 5.62 24.73
C THR A 50 7.86 6.23 23.68
N ILE A 51 9.18 6.01 23.80
CA ILE A 51 10.15 6.50 22.80
C ILE A 51 9.88 5.87 21.43
N LEU A 52 9.64 4.56 21.35
CA LEU A 52 9.35 3.88 20.10
C LEU A 52 8.06 4.40 19.46
N PHE A 53 7.00 4.60 20.23
CA PHE A 53 5.74 5.16 19.77
C PHE A 53 5.89 6.59 19.25
N LEU A 54 6.57 7.47 20.02
CA LEU A 54 6.82 8.85 19.60
C LEU A 54 7.69 8.93 18.34
N PHE A 55 8.69 8.07 18.22
CA PHE A 55 9.51 7.98 17.02
C PHE A 55 8.65 7.70 15.79
N ARG A 56 7.68 6.78 15.89
CA ARG A 56 6.77 6.48 14.79
C ARG A 56 5.85 7.65 14.45
N ILE A 57 5.26 8.33 15.43
CA ILE A 57 4.40 9.51 15.20
C ILE A 57 5.18 10.63 14.50
N ILE A 58 6.40 10.91 14.95
CA ILE A 58 7.25 11.96 14.38
C ILE A 58 7.65 11.60 12.96
N THR A 59 8.10 10.37 12.71
CA THR A 59 8.55 9.92 11.38
C THR A 59 7.40 9.92 10.37
N PHE A 60 6.19 9.61 10.82
CA PHE A 60 5.02 9.57 9.95
C PHE A 60 4.34 10.94 9.77
N SER A 61 4.74 11.94 10.57
CA SER A 61 4.30 13.35 10.47
C SER A 61 2.78 13.58 10.41
N ILE A 62 1.98 12.67 11.01
CA ILE A 62 0.51 12.77 10.99
C ILE A 62 0.00 13.94 11.82
N LEU A 63 0.65 14.21 12.97
CA LEU A 63 0.19 15.23 13.90
C LEU A 63 0.88 16.56 13.65
N PRO A 64 0.12 17.66 13.54
CA PRO A 64 0.69 19.01 13.61
C PRO A 64 1.52 19.19 14.87
N VAL A 65 2.61 19.95 14.77
CA VAL A 65 3.62 20.15 15.84
C VAL A 65 2.99 20.56 17.17
N GLN A 66 1.95 21.39 17.15
CA GLN A 66 1.24 21.86 18.34
C GLN A 66 0.58 20.70 19.14
N TYR A 67 -0.05 19.76 18.45
CA TYR A 67 -0.66 18.58 19.12
C TYR A 67 0.41 17.59 19.56
N LEU A 68 1.48 17.43 18.78
CA LEU A 68 2.62 16.60 19.15
C LEU A 68 3.26 17.09 20.46
N LEU A 69 3.42 18.41 20.64
CA LEU A 69 3.94 18.99 21.88
C LEU A 69 3.03 18.72 23.08
N ILE A 70 1.70 18.80 22.90
CA ILE A 70 0.74 18.49 23.97
C ILE A 70 0.82 17.02 24.36
N VAL A 71 0.82 16.12 23.39
CA VAL A 71 0.94 14.66 23.62
C VAL A 71 2.26 14.34 24.36
N ASN A 72 3.39 14.90 23.90
CA ASN A 72 4.67 14.72 24.57
C ASN A 72 4.64 15.21 26.02
N ALA A 73 4.08 16.39 26.29
CA ALA A 73 3.97 16.93 27.63
C ALA A 73 3.18 16.01 28.57
N ILE A 74 2.03 15.49 28.11
CA ILE A 74 1.20 14.55 28.87
C ILE A 74 1.97 13.26 29.16
N LEU A 75 2.63 12.67 28.17
CA LEU A 75 3.39 11.42 28.33
C LEU A 75 4.58 11.58 29.29
N ILE A 76 5.28 12.71 29.22
CA ILE A 76 6.37 13.04 30.16
C ILE A 76 5.84 13.18 31.61
N LEU A 77 4.70 13.86 31.81
CA LEU A 77 4.08 14.01 33.12
C LEU A 77 3.66 12.66 33.72
N LEU A 78 3.08 11.78 32.90
CA LEU A 78 2.70 10.42 33.32
C LEU A 78 3.93 9.60 33.70
N LEU A 79 5.00 9.61 32.89
CA LEU A 79 6.27 8.94 33.21
C LEU A 79 6.88 9.43 34.49
N LEU A 80 6.88 10.76 34.73
CA LEU A 80 7.39 11.36 35.96
C LEU A 80 6.55 10.94 37.16
N TYR A 81 5.21 10.92 37.01
CA TYR A 81 4.32 10.43 38.08
C TYR A 81 4.61 8.95 38.39
N ASP A 82 4.68 8.09 37.38
CA ASP A 82 4.94 6.65 37.55
C ASP A 82 6.29 6.42 38.21
N PHE A 83 7.32 7.14 37.78
CA PHE A 83 8.65 7.08 38.42
C PHE A 83 8.62 7.53 39.87
N CYS A 84 8.04 8.68 40.19
CA CYS A 84 7.97 9.21 41.52
C CYS A 84 7.11 8.34 42.47
N SER A 85 6.05 7.74 41.95
CA SER A 85 5.14 6.88 42.70
C SER A 85 5.86 5.67 43.33
N GLN A 86 6.91 5.13 42.66
CA GLN A 86 7.64 3.94 43.12
C GLN A 86 8.30 4.14 44.49
N PHE A 87 8.57 5.38 44.86
CA PHE A 87 9.20 5.74 46.15
C PHE A 87 8.19 6.12 47.23
N THR A 88 6.88 6.11 46.91
CA THR A 88 5.80 6.55 47.78
C THR A 88 4.86 5.40 48.16
N LYS A 89 3.80 5.73 48.94
CA LYS A 89 2.70 4.77 49.23
C LYS A 89 1.87 4.45 48.01
N ALA A 90 1.89 5.30 46.96
CA ALA A 90 1.15 5.12 45.71
C ALA A 90 1.81 4.15 44.71
N HIS A 91 2.87 3.42 45.11
CA HIS A 91 3.65 2.56 44.23
C HIS A 91 2.83 1.45 43.53
N ILE A 92 1.69 1.02 44.10
CA ILE A 92 0.82 0.03 43.46
C ILE A 92 0.07 0.67 42.29
N LEU A 93 -0.52 1.84 42.52
CA LEU A 93 -1.22 2.59 41.49
C LEU A 93 -0.27 2.95 40.33
N GLY A 94 0.95 3.44 40.64
CA GLY A 94 1.94 3.73 39.59
C GLY A 94 2.38 2.49 38.78
N LYS A 95 2.46 1.31 39.40
CA LYS A 95 2.74 0.07 38.65
C LYS A 95 1.61 -0.31 37.71
N ILE A 96 0.37 -0.22 38.20
CA ILE A 96 -0.82 -0.50 37.38
C ILE A 96 -0.86 0.47 36.20
N LEU A 97 -0.67 1.77 36.45
CA LEU A 97 -0.64 2.78 35.39
C LEU A 97 0.49 2.56 34.41
N ALA A 98 1.70 2.24 34.88
CA ALA A 98 2.85 1.93 34.01
C ALA A 98 2.59 0.73 33.10
N VAL A 99 1.91 -0.32 33.59
CA VAL A 99 1.52 -1.48 32.77
C VAL A 99 0.47 -1.08 31.72
N ILE A 100 -0.57 -0.37 32.14
CA ILE A 100 -1.65 0.08 31.21
C ILE A 100 -1.04 0.97 30.13
N MET A 101 -0.22 1.96 30.50
CA MET A 101 0.42 2.85 29.53
C MET A 101 1.39 2.11 28.61
N SER A 102 2.12 1.10 29.11
CA SER A 102 2.97 0.26 28.29
C SER A 102 2.16 -0.50 27.23
N CYS A 103 1.01 -1.07 27.59
CA CYS A 103 0.11 -1.75 26.64
C CYS A 103 -0.43 -0.77 25.59
N VAL A 104 -0.86 0.43 26.01
CA VAL A 104 -1.35 1.47 25.08
C VAL A 104 -0.27 1.92 24.12
N MET A 105 0.97 2.16 24.60
CA MET A 105 2.10 2.55 23.74
C MET A 105 2.52 1.45 22.79
N LEU A 106 2.51 0.19 23.23
CA LEU A 106 2.81 -0.96 22.38
C LEU A 106 1.76 -1.12 21.28
N PHE A 107 0.48 -1.06 21.62
CA PHE A 107 -0.60 -1.10 20.65
C PHE A 107 -0.48 0.05 19.65
N GLY A 108 -0.29 1.27 20.13
CA GLY A 108 -0.11 2.44 19.26
C GLY A 108 1.10 2.32 18.34
N PHE A 109 2.23 1.78 18.83
CA PHE A 109 3.42 1.52 18.01
C PHE A 109 3.16 0.51 16.90
N ILE A 110 2.47 -0.60 17.22
CA ILE A 110 2.11 -1.64 16.23
C ILE A 110 1.16 -1.05 15.19
N PHE A 111 0.09 -0.39 15.64
CA PHE A 111 -0.90 0.24 14.77
C PHE A 111 -0.26 1.26 13.80
N MET A 112 0.57 2.17 14.33
CA MET A 112 1.26 3.18 13.52
C MET A 112 2.26 2.54 12.54
N THR A 113 2.86 1.41 12.91
CA THR A 113 3.77 0.68 12.01
C THR A 113 3.00 0.04 10.85
N GLN A 114 1.87 -0.61 11.12
CA GLN A 114 1.01 -1.20 10.10
C GLN A 114 0.45 -0.11 9.17
N LEU A 115 -0.02 0.99 9.74
CA LEU A 115 -0.52 2.13 8.98
C LEU A 115 0.57 2.70 8.04
N ALA A 116 1.78 2.94 8.55
CA ALA A 116 2.90 3.44 7.75
C ALA A 116 3.29 2.47 6.62
N GLN A 117 3.30 1.16 6.88
CA GLN A 117 3.57 0.16 5.85
C GLN A 117 2.49 0.18 4.75
N THR A 118 1.22 0.28 5.12
CA THR A 118 0.10 0.35 4.18
C THR A 118 0.20 1.58 3.30
N PHE A 119 0.43 2.76 3.88
CA PHE A 119 0.59 4.00 3.10
C PHE A 119 1.82 3.96 2.19
N ASN A 120 2.95 3.41 2.64
CA ASN A 120 4.14 3.26 1.80
C ASN A 120 3.90 2.32 0.61
N LEU A 121 3.07 1.29 0.77
CA LEU A 121 2.67 0.42 -0.35
C LEU A 121 1.78 1.15 -1.35
N MET A 122 0.93 2.06 -0.90
CA MET A 122 -0.03 2.80 -1.73
C MET A 122 0.59 4.00 -2.45
N SER A 123 1.62 4.61 -1.88
CA SER A 123 2.30 5.82 -2.40
C SER A 123 3.80 5.60 -2.63
N GLY A 124 4.22 4.35 -2.81
CA GLY A 124 5.62 3.98 -3.01
C GLY A 124 6.21 4.57 -4.28
N SER A 125 7.49 4.91 -4.26
CA SER A 125 8.23 5.42 -5.41
C SER A 125 8.58 4.35 -6.46
N THR A 126 8.14 3.11 -6.26
CA THR A 126 8.42 1.99 -7.16
C THR A 126 7.16 1.38 -7.72
N LYS A 127 7.23 0.95 -8.98
CA LYS A 127 6.23 0.10 -9.63
C LYS A 127 6.86 -1.26 -9.95
N THR A 128 6.03 -2.30 -9.93
CA THR A 128 6.43 -3.67 -10.20
C THR A 128 5.67 -4.19 -11.41
N ASP A 129 6.42 -4.63 -12.42
CA ASP A 129 5.91 -5.34 -13.58
C ASP A 129 6.20 -6.83 -13.43
N ILE A 130 5.19 -7.67 -13.58
CA ILE A 130 5.32 -9.10 -13.78
C ILE A 130 5.39 -9.31 -15.27
N VAL A 131 6.50 -9.81 -15.78
CA VAL A 131 6.75 -10.01 -17.22
C VAL A 131 6.80 -11.48 -17.50
N ASP A 132 5.86 -11.94 -18.33
CA ASP A 132 5.74 -13.32 -18.75
C ASP A 132 6.46 -13.59 -20.06
N ILE A 133 7.08 -14.74 -20.14
CA ILE A 133 7.64 -15.32 -21.35
C ILE A 133 6.64 -16.40 -21.82
N ILE A 134 6.04 -16.17 -22.98
CA ILE A 134 4.88 -16.91 -23.49
C ILE A 134 5.24 -17.56 -24.82
N VAL A 135 4.86 -18.83 -24.96
CA VAL A 135 4.94 -19.61 -26.21
C VAL A 135 3.58 -20.20 -26.57
N LEU A 136 3.45 -20.84 -27.72
CA LEU A 136 2.22 -21.58 -28.07
C LEU A 136 2.01 -22.73 -27.09
N ALA A 137 0.74 -23.09 -26.86
CA ALA A 137 0.38 -24.13 -25.89
C ALA A 137 0.96 -25.52 -26.24
N ASP A 138 1.10 -25.80 -27.54
CA ASP A 138 1.65 -27.04 -28.10
C ASP A 138 3.18 -26.98 -28.33
N ASP A 139 3.84 -25.87 -27.96
CA ASP A 139 5.29 -25.74 -28.06
C ASP A 139 6.01 -26.68 -27.12
N LYS A 140 7.21 -27.12 -27.51
CA LYS A 140 8.04 -28.07 -26.75
C LYS A 140 8.78 -27.46 -25.58
N ALA A 141 8.95 -26.13 -25.57
CA ALA A 141 9.62 -25.44 -24.48
C ALA A 141 8.71 -25.36 -23.25
N ASP A 142 9.23 -25.82 -22.10
CA ASP A 142 8.54 -25.75 -20.80
C ASP A 142 9.29 -24.80 -19.83
N SER A 143 10.42 -24.27 -20.25
CA SER A 143 11.21 -23.28 -19.50
C SER A 143 11.84 -22.25 -20.44
N VAL A 144 12.28 -21.13 -19.88
CA VAL A 144 13.05 -20.10 -20.63
C VAL A 144 14.32 -20.67 -21.21
N GLN A 145 14.95 -21.62 -20.52
CA GLN A 145 16.18 -22.30 -20.98
C GLN A 145 15.98 -23.08 -22.28
N ASP A 146 14.81 -23.71 -22.43
CA ASP A 146 14.47 -24.47 -23.65
C ASP A 146 14.24 -23.55 -24.85
N ALA A 147 13.85 -22.29 -24.59
CA ALA A 147 13.51 -21.29 -25.60
C ALA A 147 14.68 -20.35 -25.97
N LEU A 148 15.87 -20.46 -25.39
CA LEU A 148 16.97 -19.50 -25.61
C LEU A 148 17.38 -19.32 -27.08
N SER A 149 17.10 -20.31 -27.93
CA SER A 149 17.37 -20.24 -29.38
C SER A 149 16.22 -19.66 -30.20
N TYR A 150 15.10 -19.32 -29.57
CA TYR A 150 13.91 -18.78 -30.24
C TYR A 150 14.08 -17.31 -30.61
N SER A 151 13.24 -16.84 -31.52
CA SER A 151 13.04 -15.41 -31.77
C SER A 151 11.93 -14.91 -30.85
N PHE A 152 12.26 -13.90 -30.02
CA PHE A 152 11.35 -13.30 -29.05
C PHE A 152 10.72 -12.04 -29.61
N GLY A 153 9.38 -12.01 -29.67
CA GLY A 153 8.64 -10.77 -29.92
C GLY A 153 8.46 -9.97 -28.64
N TYR A 154 8.58 -8.65 -28.75
CA TYR A 154 8.17 -7.74 -27.69
C TYR A 154 7.54 -6.47 -28.26
N ASN A 155 6.69 -5.80 -27.50
CA ASN A 155 6.12 -4.54 -27.93
C ASN A 155 7.03 -3.38 -27.52
N SER A 156 7.47 -2.59 -28.52
CA SER A 156 8.32 -1.41 -28.34
C SER A 156 7.51 -0.12 -28.09
N GLY A 157 6.21 -0.22 -27.94
CA GLY A 157 5.28 0.87 -27.67
C GLY A 157 5.22 1.30 -26.20
N ILE A 158 4.00 1.36 -25.67
CA ILE A 158 3.74 2.00 -24.36
C ILE A 158 4.44 1.31 -23.20
N ASN A 159 4.53 -0.01 -23.17
CA ASN A 159 5.12 -0.76 -22.03
C ASN A 159 6.45 -1.45 -22.37
N SER A 160 7.28 -0.82 -23.18
CA SER A 160 8.54 -1.41 -23.65
C SER A 160 9.62 -1.56 -22.55
N GLU A 161 9.59 -0.72 -21.51
CA GLU A 161 10.63 -0.70 -20.48
C GLU A 161 10.71 -2.00 -19.68
N ALA A 162 9.58 -2.57 -19.30
CA ALA A 162 9.54 -3.82 -18.55
C ALA A 162 10.01 -5.02 -19.42
N ALA A 163 9.53 -5.10 -20.66
CA ALA A 163 9.91 -6.17 -21.59
C ALA A 163 11.41 -6.13 -21.93
N THR A 164 11.95 -4.95 -22.23
CA THR A 164 13.40 -4.81 -22.53
C THR A 164 14.28 -5.13 -21.34
N LYS A 165 13.89 -4.76 -20.12
CA LYS A 165 14.61 -5.14 -18.90
C LYS A 165 14.55 -6.65 -18.65
N ALA A 166 13.38 -7.27 -18.86
CA ALA A 166 13.22 -8.73 -18.73
C ALA A 166 14.12 -9.47 -19.76
N ILE A 167 14.17 -9.02 -21.01
CA ILE A 167 15.07 -9.55 -22.03
C ILE A 167 16.53 -9.45 -21.57
N SER A 168 16.96 -8.27 -21.12
CA SER A 168 18.33 -8.07 -20.61
C SER A 168 18.65 -8.94 -19.40
N GLU A 169 17.67 -9.22 -18.52
CA GLU A 169 17.85 -10.11 -17.37
C GLU A 169 17.99 -11.56 -17.80
N ILE A 170 17.22 -12.02 -18.81
CA ILE A 170 17.35 -13.38 -19.38
C ILE A 170 18.75 -13.53 -20.01
N GLU A 171 19.18 -12.55 -20.81
CA GLU A 171 20.50 -12.55 -21.46
C GLU A 171 21.63 -12.62 -20.44
N SER A 172 21.56 -11.79 -19.40
CA SER A 172 22.56 -11.76 -18.33
C SER A 172 22.62 -13.07 -17.54
N LYS A 173 21.46 -13.63 -17.15
CA LYS A 173 21.39 -14.88 -16.38
C LYS A 173 21.91 -16.10 -17.16
N ASN A 174 21.73 -16.10 -18.48
CA ASN A 174 22.09 -17.21 -19.34
C ASN A 174 23.39 -16.98 -20.13
N ASN A 175 24.03 -15.83 -19.93
CA ASN A 175 25.24 -15.42 -20.66
C ASN A 175 25.10 -15.60 -22.18
N THR A 176 23.96 -15.14 -22.72
CA THR A 176 23.58 -15.27 -24.14
C THR A 176 22.96 -13.97 -24.64
N THR A 177 22.86 -13.83 -25.95
CA THR A 177 22.09 -12.75 -26.58
C THR A 177 20.86 -13.37 -27.25
N LEU A 178 19.68 -12.85 -26.96
CA LEU A 178 18.44 -13.33 -27.53
C LEU A 178 18.23 -12.70 -28.93
N ASN A 179 17.66 -13.49 -29.83
CA ASN A 179 17.14 -12.96 -31.09
C ASN A 179 15.79 -12.29 -30.81
N THR A 180 15.74 -10.96 -30.88
CA THR A 180 14.54 -10.20 -30.55
C THR A 180 13.97 -9.48 -31.76
N LYS A 181 12.63 -9.36 -31.82
CA LYS A 181 11.91 -8.60 -32.82
C LYS A 181 10.89 -7.68 -32.13
N ASP A 182 10.98 -6.40 -32.42
CA ASP A 182 10.03 -5.41 -31.90
C ASP A 182 8.78 -5.28 -32.76
N TYR A 183 7.68 -5.01 -32.07
CA TYR A 183 6.37 -4.72 -32.65
C TYR A 183 5.84 -3.44 -32.02
N THR A 184 5.12 -2.64 -32.79
CA THR A 184 4.43 -1.44 -32.27
C THR A 184 2.94 -1.73 -32.02
N ASP A 185 2.42 -2.79 -32.61
CA ASP A 185 1.04 -3.23 -32.50
C ASP A 185 0.98 -4.62 -31.86
N TRP A 186 0.06 -4.76 -30.89
CA TRP A 186 -0.14 -6.01 -30.15
C TRP A 186 -0.73 -7.11 -30.99
N SER A 187 -1.68 -6.76 -31.87
CA SER A 187 -2.36 -7.72 -32.73
C SER A 187 -1.40 -8.30 -33.76
N GLU A 188 -0.48 -7.48 -34.31
CA GLU A 188 0.58 -7.96 -35.21
C GLU A 188 1.52 -8.93 -34.48
N MET A 189 1.89 -8.64 -33.23
CA MET A 189 2.78 -9.51 -32.45
C MET A 189 2.10 -10.85 -32.12
N VAL A 190 0.86 -10.84 -31.67
CA VAL A 190 0.09 -12.06 -31.37
C VAL A 190 -0.12 -12.91 -32.63
N ASN A 191 -0.48 -12.29 -33.77
CA ASN A 191 -0.63 -12.98 -35.02
C ASN A 191 0.72 -13.57 -35.51
N ALA A 192 1.84 -12.89 -35.28
CA ALA A 192 3.15 -13.41 -35.61
C ALA A 192 3.53 -14.63 -34.73
N LEU A 193 3.15 -14.63 -33.45
CA LEU A 193 3.30 -15.78 -32.56
C LEU A 193 2.45 -16.98 -33.05
N TYR A 194 1.18 -16.74 -33.37
CA TYR A 194 0.28 -17.81 -33.88
C TYR A 194 0.76 -18.39 -35.19
N ALA A 195 1.37 -17.56 -36.04
CA ALA A 195 1.96 -18.04 -37.30
C ALA A 195 3.21 -18.88 -37.09
N ASN A 196 3.88 -18.77 -35.92
CA ASN A 196 5.10 -19.50 -35.55
C ASN A 196 6.22 -19.47 -36.62
N LYS A 197 6.35 -18.35 -37.34
CA LYS A 197 7.32 -18.22 -38.42
C LYS A 197 8.45 -17.23 -38.13
N ASN A 198 8.10 -16.07 -37.58
CA ASN A 198 9.03 -14.97 -37.36
C ASN A 198 9.46 -14.87 -35.90
N ILE A 199 8.59 -15.26 -34.97
CA ILE A 199 8.81 -15.36 -33.54
C ILE A 199 8.19 -16.66 -33.04
N GLN A 200 8.81 -17.25 -32.01
CA GLN A 200 8.34 -18.46 -31.34
C GLN A 200 7.96 -18.18 -29.88
N ALA A 201 8.42 -17.06 -29.32
CA ALA A 201 8.09 -16.63 -27.98
C ALA A 201 7.75 -15.12 -27.96
N VAL A 202 6.99 -14.69 -26.97
CA VAL A 202 6.76 -13.27 -26.70
C VAL A 202 7.11 -12.94 -25.25
N VAL A 203 7.59 -11.71 -25.06
CA VAL A 203 7.89 -11.14 -23.73
C VAL A 203 6.93 -9.99 -23.49
N MET A 204 6.03 -10.15 -22.53
CA MET A 204 5.01 -9.15 -22.25
C MET A 204 4.68 -9.07 -20.74
N SER A 205 4.16 -7.92 -20.31
CA SER A 205 3.64 -7.76 -18.95
C SER A 205 2.37 -8.60 -18.76
N ASP A 206 2.24 -9.28 -17.62
CA ASP A 206 1.04 -10.04 -17.23
C ASP A 206 -0.22 -9.15 -17.23
N SER A 207 -0.09 -7.88 -16.83
CA SER A 207 -1.18 -6.90 -16.88
C SER A 207 -1.77 -6.69 -18.29
N LEU A 208 -0.99 -6.97 -19.34
CA LEU A 208 -1.46 -6.87 -20.72
C LEU A 208 -2.17 -8.12 -21.20
N ARG A 209 -1.90 -9.30 -20.63
CA ARG A 209 -2.61 -10.55 -20.99
C ARG A 209 -4.12 -10.39 -20.85
N SER A 210 -4.57 -9.84 -19.73
CA SER A 210 -6.01 -9.60 -19.49
C SER A 210 -6.63 -8.63 -20.51
N THR A 211 -5.85 -7.71 -21.06
CA THR A 211 -6.30 -6.80 -22.12
C THR A 211 -6.37 -7.52 -23.47
N LEU A 212 -5.39 -8.39 -23.75
CA LEU A 212 -5.35 -9.18 -24.99
C LEU A 212 -6.46 -10.22 -25.06
N THR A 213 -6.90 -10.79 -23.96
CA THR A 213 -8.05 -11.72 -23.95
C THR A 213 -9.36 -11.06 -24.33
N GLU A 214 -9.51 -9.75 -24.19
CA GLU A 214 -10.66 -9.01 -24.70
C GLU A 214 -10.67 -8.95 -26.25
N GLU A 215 -9.49 -8.90 -26.88
CA GLU A 215 -9.35 -8.87 -28.33
C GLU A 215 -9.17 -10.26 -28.95
N PHE A 216 -8.47 -11.14 -28.26
CA PHE A 216 -8.16 -12.51 -28.65
C PHE A 216 -8.72 -13.50 -27.61
N GLU A 217 -10.03 -13.80 -27.67
CA GLU A 217 -10.73 -14.65 -26.68
C GLU A 217 -10.05 -16.00 -26.41
N THR A 218 -9.32 -16.54 -27.39
CA THR A 218 -8.61 -17.83 -27.27
C THR A 218 -7.13 -17.69 -26.93
N PHE A 219 -6.65 -16.51 -26.50
CA PHE A 219 -5.23 -16.29 -26.25
C PHE A 219 -4.70 -17.21 -25.13
N GLU A 220 -5.42 -17.31 -24.02
CA GLU A 220 -5.07 -18.17 -22.89
C GLU A 220 -5.04 -19.65 -23.29
N ASP A 221 -5.98 -20.11 -24.11
CA ASP A 221 -6.07 -21.52 -24.53
C ASP A 221 -4.97 -21.90 -25.54
N LYS A 222 -4.51 -20.94 -26.34
CA LYS A 222 -3.51 -21.15 -27.40
C LYS A 222 -2.07 -20.92 -26.95
N THR A 223 -1.86 -20.42 -25.75
CA THR A 223 -0.53 -20.06 -25.25
C THR A 223 -0.27 -20.64 -23.87
N LYS A 224 1.01 -20.75 -23.51
CA LYS A 224 1.45 -21.09 -22.15
C LYS A 224 2.61 -20.19 -21.72
N VAL A 225 2.66 -19.90 -20.42
CA VAL A 225 3.78 -19.19 -19.79
C VAL A 225 4.87 -20.20 -19.44
N ILE A 226 6.08 -19.97 -19.93
CA ILE A 226 7.26 -20.80 -19.64
C ILE A 226 8.23 -20.16 -18.67
N GLY A 227 7.98 -18.95 -18.26
CA GLY A 227 8.74 -18.24 -17.23
C GLY A 227 8.17 -16.87 -16.93
N THR A 228 8.47 -16.38 -15.73
CA THR A 228 8.01 -15.08 -15.25
C THR A 228 9.18 -14.33 -14.60
N ILE A 229 9.32 -13.06 -14.90
CA ILE A 229 10.36 -12.18 -14.36
C ILE A 229 9.67 -10.98 -13.69
N THR A 230 10.10 -10.65 -12.48
CA THR A 230 9.59 -9.49 -11.75
C THR A 230 10.54 -8.30 -11.93
N ILE A 231 10.08 -7.27 -12.59
CA ILE A 231 10.85 -6.04 -12.85
C ILE A 231 10.34 -4.93 -11.93
N THR A 232 11.23 -4.40 -11.08
CA THR A 232 10.91 -3.25 -10.23
C THR A 232 11.58 -2.00 -10.81
N THR A 233 10.79 -0.97 -11.03
CA THR A 233 11.25 0.32 -11.58
C THR A 233 10.80 1.48 -10.71
N GLN A 234 11.47 2.65 -10.85
CA GLN A 234 11.06 3.86 -10.16
C GLN A 234 9.85 4.50 -10.87
N VAL A 235 8.87 4.94 -10.09
CA VAL A 235 7.78 5.78 -10.60
C VAL A 235 8.35 7.17 -10.89
N LYS A 236 8.19 7.65 -12.12
CA LYS A 236 8.68 8.96 -12.55
C LYS A 236 7.66 10.05 -12.20
N LEU A 237 7.70 10.51 -10.97
CA LEU A 237 6.93 11.66 -10.51
C LEU A 237 7.89 12.75 -10.04
N SER A 238 7.58 13.99 -10.38
CA SER A 238 8.23 15.14 -9.77
C SER A 238 7.77 15.25 -8.33
N ALA A 239 8.70 15.31 -7.38
CA ALA A 239 8.36 15.60 -6.00
C ALA A 239 7.70 16.97 -5.92
N SER A 240 6.58 17.08 -5.22
CA SER A 240 5.92 18.37 -4.97
C SER A 240 6.50 18.99 -3.71
N ASP A 241 6.99 20.23 -3.83
CA ASP A 241 7.50 21.02 -2.70
C ASP A 241 6.39 21.87 -2.06
N LYS A 242 5.13 21.68 -2.46
CA LYS A 242 4.00 22.45 -1.97
C LYS A 242 3.77 22.26 -0.47
N LYS A 243 3.49 23.36 0.20
CA LYS A 243 3.03 23.33 1.59
C LYS A 243 1.55 22.98 1.64
N VAL A 244 1.25 21.68 1.84
CA VAL A 244 -0.11 21.13 1.80
C VAL A 244 -1.11 21.76 2.79
N ASN A 245 -0.64 22.53 3.78
CA ASN A 245 -1.46 23.30 4.70
C ASN A 245 -1.71 24.74 4.25
N GLU A 246 -1.02 25.23 3.20
CA GLU A 246 -1.06 26.63 2.74
C GLU A 246 -1.41 26.73 1.24
N GLU A 247 -1.07 25.75 0.44
CA GLU A 247 -1.17 25.81 -1.03
C GLU A 247 -2.13 24.75 -1.57
N PRO A 248 -2.93 25.08 -2.62
CA PRO A 248 -3.74 24.07 -3.29
C PRO A 248 -2.86 22.98 -3.93
N PHE A 249 -3.31 21.73 -3.83
CA PHE A 249 -2.63 20.58 -4.40
C PHE A 249 -3.62 19.54 -4.95
N VAL A 250 -3.12 18.69 -5.84
CA VAL A 250 -3.90 17.66 -6.51
C VAL A 250 -3.35 16.29 -6.15
N ILE A 251 -4.23 15.39 -5.72
CA ILE A 251 -3.91 13.98 -5.49
C ILE A 251 -4.62 13.14 -6.54
N TYR A 252 -3.89 12.27 -7.22
CA TYR A 252 -4.48 11.23 -8.05
C TYR A 252 -4.76 9.98 -7.22
N LEU A 253 -6.02 9.55 -7.21
CA LEU A 253 -6.47 8.31 -6.58
C LEU A 253 -6.67 7.27 -7.69
N SER A 254 -5.84 6.22 -7.68
CA SER A 254 -5.87 5.14 -8.65
C SER A 254 -6.31 3.84 -8.00
N GLY A 255 -7.37 3.24 -8.51
CA GLY A 255 -7.80 1.89 -8.12
C GLY A 255 -7.49 0.89 -9.23
N ASN A 256 -6.58 -0.04 -8.96
CA ASN A 256 -6.18 -1.05 -9.93
C ASN A 256 -7.03 -2.32 -9.81
N ASP A 257 -7.38 -2.87 -10.96
CA ASP A 257 -8.08 -4.16 -11.08
C ASP A 257 -7.09 -5.30 -10.83
N GLY A 258 -7.17 -5.93 -9.66
CA GLY A 258 -6.37 -7.09 -9.34
C GLY A 258 -6.09 -7.31 -7.84
N TYR A 259 -5.64 -8.51 -7.54
CA TYR A 259 -5.17 -8.93 -6.22
C TYR A 259 -3.64 -8.96 -6.18
N GLY A 260 -3.08 -9.07 -4.97
CA GLY A 260 -1.64 -9.21 -4.76
C GLY A 260 -0.95 -7.91 -4.32
N PRO A 261 0.34 -7.72 -4.65
CA PRO A 261 1.08 -6.52 -4.25
C PRO A 261 0.52 -5.24 -4.87
N VAL A 262 0.32 -4.19 -4.07
CA VAL A 262 -0.19 -2.88 -4.55
C VAL A 262 0.76 -2.21 -5.54
N SER A 263 2.06 -2.54 -5.48
CA SER A 263 3.07 -2.04 -6.42
C SER A 263 2.92 -2.62 -7.82
N SER A 264 2.23 -3.76 -8.00
CA SER A 264 2.01 -4.37 -9.32
C SER A 264 1.22 -3.45 -10.23
N ASN A 265 1.62 -3.38 -11.50
CA ASN A 265 0.87 -2.67 -12.51
C ASN A 265 -0.40 -3.46 -12.87
N GLY A 266 -1.38 -2.77 -13.39
CA GLY A 266 -2.67 -3.33 -13.80
C GLY A 266 -3.59 -2.23 -14.25
N ARG A 267 -4.72 -2.59 -14.85
CA ARG A 267 -5.72 -1.63 -15.32
C ARG A 267 -6.16 -0.70 -14.20
N SER A 268 -6.18 0.60 -14.46
CA SER A 268 -6.67 1.59 -13.51
C SER A 268 -8.17 1.80 -13.73
N ASP A 269 -8.96 1.10 -12.92
CA ASP A 269 -10.43 1.13 -13.00
C ASP A 269 -11.05 2.31 -12.26
N VAL A 270 -10.30 2.88 -11.29
CA VAL A 270 -10.66 4.10 -10.58
C VAL A 270 -9.65 5.18 -10.93
N ASN A 271 -10.16 6.29 -11.46
CA ASN A 271 -9.34 7.44 -11.85
C ASN A 271 -9.98 8.72 -11.29
N ILE A 272 -9.61 9.10 -10.07
CA ILE A 272 -10.15 10.28 -9.39
C ILE A 272 -9.03 11.28 -9.10
N LEU A 273 -9.23 12.53 -9.52
CA LEU A 273 -8.40 13.65 -9.07
C LEU A 273 -9.08 14.34 -7.88
N ALA A 274 -8.42 14.35 -6.74
CA ALA A 274 -8.82 15.10 -5.56
C ALA A 274 -8.08 16.45 -5.55
N CYS A 275 -8.76 17.53 -5.92
CA CYS A 275 -8.23 18.88 -5.89
C CYS A 275 -8.54 19.51 -4.52
N ILE A 276 -7.53 19.76 -3.72
CA ILE A 276 -7.66 20.19 -2.33
C ILE A 276 -7.16 21.63 -2.18
N ASN A 277 -8.00 22.50 -1.64
CA ASN A 277 -7.60 23.84 -1.27
C ASN A 277 -7.69 24.02 0.25
N PRO A 278 -6.55 24.01 0.97
CA PRO A 278 -6.53 24.08 2.44
C PRO A 278 -6.99 25.45 2.96
N LYS A 279 -6.81 26.54 2.20
CA LYS A 279 -7.23 27.87 2.63
C LYS A 279 -8.75 28.03 2.64
N THR A 280 -9.42 27.53 1.60
CA THR A 280 -10.88 27.59 1.49
C THR A 280 -11.57 26.38 2.13
N ARG A 281 -10.79 25.36 2.50
CA ARG A 281 -11.27 24.06 3.02
C ARG A 281 -12.20 23.34 2.06
N GLN A 282 -11.95 23.49 0.76
CA GLN A 282 -12.73 22.86 -0.30
C GLN A 282 -11.96 21.68 -0.88
N VAL A 283 -12.71 20.63 -1.18
CA VAL A 283 -12.23 19.46 -1.91
C VAL A 283 -13.15 19.24 -3.10
N LEU A 284 -12.57 19.15 -4.29
CA LEU A 284 -13.26 18.78 -5.51
C LEU A 284 -12.76 17.40 -5.93
N LEU A 285 -13.68 16.45 -6.09
CA LEU A 285 -13.40 15.14 -6.66
C LEU A 285 -13.83 15.11 -8.12
N VAL A 286 -12.89 14.81 -9.02
CA VAL A 286 -13.15 14.66 -10.46
C VAL A 286 -12.91 13.22 -10.83
N SER A 287 -13.98 12.45 -11.03
CA SER A 287 -13.90 11.05 -11.48
C SER A 287 -13.90 11.01 -13.01
N THR A 288 -12.88 10.37 -13.59
CA THR A 288 -12.77 10.14 -15.04
C THR A 288 -13.12 8.69 -15.35
N PRO A 289 -14.10 8.43 -16.23
CA PRO A 289 -14.45 7.06 -16.60
C PRO A 289 -13.25 6.30 -17.14
N ARG A 290 -13.11 5.04 -16.74
CA ARG A 290 -11.97 4.19 -17.14
C ARG A 290 -11.85 3.97 -18.65
N ASP A 291 -12.98 3.94 -19.35
CA ASP A 291 -13.05 3.73 -20.80
C ASP A 291 -12.91 5.04 -21.61
N TYR A 292 -12.56 6.16 -20.93
CA TYR A 292 -12.33 7.43 -21.61
C TYR A 292 -11.17 7.29 -22.59
N TYR A 293 -11.46 7.59 -23.89
CA TYR A 293 -10.50 7.41 -24.97
C TYR A 293 -9.62 8.66 -25.10
N ILE A 294 -8.37 8.54 -24.67
CA ILE A 294 -7.45 9.67 -24.56
C ILE A 294 -6.06 9.33 -25.08
N THR A 295 -5.23 10.37 -25.26
CA THR A 295 -3.83 10.17 -25.61
C THR A 295 -3.05 9.66 -24.40
N ILE A 296 -2.40 8.51 -24.54
CA ILE A 296 -1.44 7.97 -23.57
C ILE A 296 -0.05 8.13 -24.18
N GLU A 297 0.86 8.72 -23.42
CA GLU A 297 2.25 8.96 -23.83
C GLU A 297 3.19 8.06 -23.03
N ASN A 298 4.12 7.39 -23.72
CA ASN A 298 5.14 6.57 -23.08
C ASN A 298 6.38 7.36 -22.64
N ALA A 299 7.28 6.71 -21.92
CA ALA A 299 8.51 7.31 -21.40
C ALA A 299 9.46 7.82 -22.49
N SER A 300 9.34 7.35 -23.74
CA SER A 300 10.12 7.79 -24.90
C SER A 300 9.42 8.88 -25.73
N GLY A 301 8.29 9.40 -25.27
CA GLY A 301 7.52 10.43 -25.96
C GLY A 301 6.67 9.93 -27.12
N LYS A 302 6.58 8.61 -27.34
CA LYS A 302 5.61 8.04 -28.28
C LYS A 302 4.21 8.11 -27.63
N SER A 303 3.22 8.54 -28.40
CA SER A 303 1.84 8.66 -27.93
C SER A 303 0.87 7.97 -28.88
N GLY A 304 -0.24 7.49 -28.31
CA GLY A 304 -1.34 6.88 -29.04
C GLY A 304 -2.65 7.09 -28.29
N LEU A 305 -3.76 6.96 -29.01
CA LEU A 305 -5.10 6.99 -28.41
C LEU A 305 -5.45 5.60 -27.88
N ASP A 306 -5.88 5.53 -26.62
CA ASP A 306 -6.33 4.29 -26.00
C ASP A 306 -7.27 4.62 -24.82
N LYS A 307 -7.88 3.60 -24.21
CA LYS A 307 -8.67 3.74 -22.99
C LYS A 307 -7.77 4.15 -21.82
N LEU A 308 -8.25 5.08 -21.00
CA LEU A 308 -7.51 5.54 -19.80
C LEU A 308 -7.08 4.38 -18.89
N THR A 309 -7.93 3.36 -18.72
CA THR A 309 -7.62 2.20 -17.87
C THR A 309 -6.34 1.48 -18.28
N HIS A 310 -6.01 1.46 -19.59
CA HIS A 310 -4.82 0.79 -20.12
C HIS A 310 -3.51 1.52 -19.75
N ALA A 311 -3.57 2.82 -19.47
CA ALA A 311 -2.40 3.55 -18.95
C ALA A 311 -1.86 2.93 -17.66
N GLY A 312 -2.74 2.40 -16.81
CA GLY A 312 -2.37 1.71 -15.57
C GLY A 312 -1.51 0.46 -15.78
N ASN A 313 -1.65 -0.22 -16.92
CA ASN A 313 -0.81 -1.38 -17.29
C ASN A 313 0.67 -1.00 -17.45
N ALA A 314 0.93 0.24 -17.89
CA ALA A 314 2.29 0.77 -18.01
C ALA A 314 2.79 1.41 -16.70
N GLY A 315 1.88 1.73 -15.79
CA GLY A 315 2.19 2.27 -14.49
C GLY A 315 1.37 3.51 -14.13
N VAL A 316 1.35 3.84 -12.86
CA VAL A 316 0.60 4.98 -12.32
C VAL A 316 1.03 6.32 -12.92
N ASP A 317 2.31 6.47 -13.25
CA ASP A 317 2.90 7.64 -13.89
C ASP A 317 2.32 7.91 -15.29
N TYR A 318 1.95 6.87 -16.03
CA TYR A 318 1.28 6.99 -17.34
C TYR A 318 -0.15 7.50 -17.19
N SER A 319 -0.90 6.96 -16.21
CA SER A 319 -2.25 7.45 -15.91
C SER A 319 -2.24 8.90 -15.45
N ILE A 320 -1.26 9.29 -14.60
CA ILE A 320 -1.07 10.67 -14.16
C ILE A 320 -0.81 11.57 -15.35
N LYS A 321 0.16 11.23 -16.20
CA LYS A 321 0.51 12.04 -17.38
C LYS A 321 -0.69 12.22 -18.33
N ALA A 322 -1.47 11.17 -18.54
CA ALA A 322 -2.67 11.21 -19.36
C ALA A 322 -3.74 12.16 -18.79
N LEU A 323 -3.96 12.14 -17.47
CA LEU A 323 -4.90 13.03 -16.79
C LEU A 323 -4.40 14.48 -16.71
N GLU A 324 -3.09 14.70 -16.49
CA GLU A 324 -2.47 16.02 -16.55
C GLU A 324 -2.68 16.68 -17.91
N ASN A 325 -2.44 15.91 -18.98
CA ASN A 325 -2.66 16.38 -20.35
C ASN A 325 -4.15 16.66 -20.64
N LEU A 326 -5.06 15.82 -20.11
CA LEU A 326 -6.51 15.97 -20.31
C LEU A 326 -7.06 17.24 -19.64
N TYR A 327 -6.66 17.48 -18.39
CA TYR A 327 -7.24 18.55 -17.57
C TYR A 327 -6.38 19.81 -17.49
N GLY A 328 -5.15 19.80 -18.00
CA GLY A 328 -4.21 20.91 -17.92
C GLY A 328 -3.79 21.24 -16.48
N VAL A 329 -3.72 20.23 -15.61
CA VAL A 329 -3.32 20.35 -14.20
C VAL A 329 -2.06 19.56 -13.92
N THR A 330 -1.38 19.89 -12.83
CA THR A 330 -0.25 19.09 -12.33
C THR A 330 -0.71 18.26 -11.14
N VAL A 331 -0.39 16.97 -11.14
CA VAL A 331 -0.65 16.06 -10.03
C VAL A 331 0.54 16.11 -9.07
N ASP A 332 0.29 16.54 -7.84
CA ASP A 332 1.33 16.69 -6.81
C ASP A 332 1.63 15.39 -6.06
N TYR A 333 0.60 14.57 -5.84
CA TYR A 333 0.69 13.32 -5.09
C TYR A 333 -0.20 12.26 -5.73
N TYR A 334 0.05 10.99 -5.41
CA TYR A 334 -0.86 9.93 -5.78
C TYR A 334 -1.04 8.91 -4.65
N VAL A 335 -2.17 8.23 -4.69
CA VAL A 335 -2.48 7.06 -3.91
C VAL A 335 -2.95 5.97 -4.87
N LYS A 336 -2.26 4.83 -4.85
CA LYS A 336 -2.62 3.66 -5.65
C LYS A 336 -3.11 2.57 -4.71
N ILE A 337 -4.23 1.97 -5.05
CA ILE A 337 -4.82 0.86 -4.31
C ILE A 337 -5.26 -0.24 -5.29
N ASN A 338 -5.25 -1.49 -4.85
CA ASN A 338 -5.85 -2.61 -5.55
C ASN A 338 -6.85 -3.33 -4.64
N PHE A 339 -7.46 -4.42 -5.10
CA PHE A 339 -8.45 -5.14 -4.29
C PHE A 339 -7.93 -5.57 -2.92
N THR A 340 -6.75 -6.19 -2.88
CA THR A 340 -6.11 -6.57 -1.62
C THR A 340 -5.83 -5.36 -0.71
N GLY A 341 -5.39 -4.26 -1.30
CA GLY A 341 -5.14 -3.01 -0.56
C GLY A 341 -6.42 -2.40 -0.01
N CYS A 342 -7.50 -2.37 -0.80
CA CYS A 342 -8.81 -1.86 -0.39
C CYS A 342 -9.33 -2.60 0.83
N VAL A 343 -9.39 -3.93 0.77
CA VAL A 343 -9.84 -4.78 1.89
C VAL A 343 -9.01 -4.52 3.14
N LYS A 344 -7.68 -4.56 3.02
CA LYS A 344 -6.77 -4.36 4.16
C LYS A 344 -6.89 -2.98 4.81
N VAL A 345 -7.07 -1.93 4.02
CA VAL A 345 -7.21 -0.56 4.55
C VAL A 345 -8.52 -0.43 5.32
N VAL A 346 -9.63 -0.86 4.74
CA VAL A 346 -10.94 -0.78 5.38
C VAL A 346 -10.99 -1.61 6.66
N ASP A 347 -10.45 -2.83 6.64
CA ASP A 347 -10.38 -3.70 7.83
C ASP A 347 -9.48 -3.11 8.92
N ALA A 348 -8.35 -2.49 8.53
CA ALA A 348 -7.47 -1.81 9.49
C ALA A 348 -8.13 -0.61 10.18
N LEU A 349 -9.10 0.03 9.52
CA LEU A 349 -9.93 1.09 10.10
C LEU A 349 -11.07 0.56 10.98
N GLY A 350 -11.29 -0.76 10.99
CA GLY A 350 -12.41 -1.39 11.68
C GLY A 350 -13.74 -1.31 10.91
N GLY A 351 -13.66 -1.14 9.59
CA GLY A 351 -14.80 -0.90 8.70
C GLY A 351 -15.05 0.59 8.43
N ILE A 352 -15.86 0.86 7.43
CA ILE A 352 -16.30 2.22 7.06
C ILE A 352 -17.81 2.29 6.90
N THR A 353 -18.36 3.50 7.02
CA THR A 353 -19.77 3.78 6.72
C THR A 353 -19.89 4.39 5.35
N ILE A 354 -20.56 3.70 4.43
CA ILE A 354 -20.79 4.17 3.05
C ILE A 354 -22.22 4.64 2.92
N ASN A 355 -22.42 5.85 2.37
CA ASN A 355 -23.74 6.38 2.08
C ASN A 355 -24.13 6.04 0.64
N SER A 356 -24.93 4.99 0.44
CA SER A 356 -25.38 4.57 -0.90
C SER A 356 -26.53 5.43 -1.40
N SER A 357 -26.45 5.86 -2.66
CA SER A 357 -27.54 6.56 -3.34
C SER A 357 -28.61 5.61 -3.94
N VAL A 358 -28.32 4.30 -3.97
CA VAL A 358 -29.15 3.27 -4.61
C VAL A 358 -29.28 2.05 -3.70
N ASP A 359 -30.43 1.36 -3.84
CA ASP A 359 -30.68 0.06 -3.22
C ASP A 359 -30.34 -1.04 -4.23
N PHE A 360 -29.45 -1.97 -3.85
CA PHE A 360 -29.03 -3.05 -4.73
C PHE A 360 -28.38 -4.22 -3.98
N THR A 361 -28.32 -5.35 -4.62
CA THR A 361 -27.50 -6.49 -4.21
C THR A 361 -26.44 -6.72 -5.29
N ASN A 362 -25.18 -6.90 -4.92
CA ASN A 362 -24.10 -7.10 -5.89
C ASN A 362 -24.24 -8.42 -6.65
N GLY A 363 -23.80 -8.41 -7.91
CA GLY A 363 -23.61 -9.61 -8.71
C GLY A 363 -22.33 -10.37 -8.34
N GLN A 364 -22.21 -11.60 -8.86
CA GLN A 364 -21.04 -12.47 -8.61
C GLN A 364 -19.72 -11.91 -9.19
N ASP A 365 -19.81 -11.07 -10.25
CA ASP A 365 -18.64 -10.42 -10.82
C ASP A 365 -18.01 -9.37 -9.91
N ALA A 366 -18.81 -8.76 -9.02
CA ALA A 366 -18.31 -7.78 -8.05
C ALA A 366 -17.67 -8.46 -6.83
N ALA A 367 -18.32 -9.51 -6.31
CA ALA A 367 -17.78 -10.36 -5.25
C ALA A 367 -18.46 -11.74 -5.29
N PRO A 368 -17.75 -12.81 -4.81
CA PRO A 368 -18.34 -14.15 -4.68
C PRO A 368 -19.51 -14.18 -3.69
N GLU A 369 -19.42 -13.38 -2.64
CA GLU A 369 -20.44 -13.24 -1.61
C GLU A 369 -21.49 -12.21 -2.02
N SER A 370 -22.76 -12.48 -1.67
CA SER A 370 -23.86 -11.59 -1.95
C SER A 370 -24.10 -10.64 -0.77
N TYR A 371 -23.89 -9.35 -1.01
CA TYR A 371 -24.14 -8.27 -0.06
C TYR A 371 -25.31 -7.42 -0.53
N HIS A 372 -26.18 -7.05 0.39
CA HIS A 372 -27.27 -6.10 0.12
C HIS A 372 -26.90 -4.71 0.65
N PHE A 373 -27.12 -3.69 -0.17
CA PHE A 373 -26.88 -2.28 0.14
C PHE A 373 -28.20 -1.51 0.05
N THR A 374 -28.55 -0.80 1.12
CA THR A 374 -29.75 0.05 1.17
C THR A 374 -29.40 1.50 0.87
N VAL A 375 -30.37 2.28 0.42
CA VAL A 375 -30.20 3.74 0.31
C VAL A 375 -29.89 4.32 1.69
N GLY A 376 -28.85 5.15 1.79
CA GLY A 376 -28.35 5.72 3.04
C GLY A 376 -27.13 4.98 3.58
N GLU A 377 -26.95 5.01 4.89
CA GLU A 377 -25.75 4.50 5.56
C GLU A 377 -25.69 2.97 5.59
N ASN A 378 -24.58 2.41 5.14
CA ASN A 378 -24.23 1.00 5.17
C ASN A 378 -22.92 0.81 5.91
N GLN A 379 -22.89 -0.04 6.93
CA GLN A 379 -21.66 -0.46 7.58
C GLN A 379 -21.00 -1.54 6.74
N CYS A 380 -19.75 -1.30 6.34
CA CYS A 380 -19.00 -2.15 5.43
C CYS A 380 -17.63 -2.48 6.01
N ASP A 381 -17.28 -3.75 6.01
CA ASP A 381 -15.91 -4.24 6.13
C ASP A 381 -15.19 -4.16 4.77
N GLY A 382 -13.99 -4.68 4.68
CA GLY A 382 -13.19 -4.61 3.46
C GLY A 382 -13.82 -5.31 2.27
N GLU A 383 -14.33 -6.54 2.43
CA GLU A 383 -14.92 -7.33 1.34
C GLU A 383 -16.25 -6.71 0.87
N LYS A 384 -17.10 -6.31 1.80
CA LYS A 384 -18.35 -5.62 1.47
C LYS A 384 -18.09 -4.28 0.78
N THR A 385 -17.06 -3.52 1.22
CA THR A 385 -16.64 -2.29 0.54
C THR A 385 -16.17 -2.58 -0.89
N LEU A 386 -15.36 -3.63 -1.07
CA LEU A 386 -14.87 -4.02 -2.38
C LEU A 386 -16.03 -4.39 -3.31
N ALA A 387 -17.02 -5.16 -2.83
CA ALA A 387 -18.23 -5.48 -3.59
C ALA A 387 -18.99 -4.21 -4.02
N PHE A 388 -19.12 -3.21 -3.12
CA PHE A 388 -19.81 -1.95 -3.41
C PHE A 388 -19.14 -1.15 -4.52
N VAL A 389 -17.81 -1.01 -4.49
CA VAL A 389 -17.06 -0.18 -5.45
C VAL A 389 -16.80 -0.88 -6.80
N ARG A 390 -16.98 -2.21 -6.87
CA ARG A 390 -16.82 -2.99 -8.11
C ARG A 390 -18.11 -3.19 -8.88
N GLU A 391 -19.27 -3.12 -8.20
CA GLU A 391 -20.55 -3.42 -8.84
C GLU A 391 -20.88 -2.45 -9.99
N ARG A 392 -21.29 -3.01 -11.13
CA ARG A 392 -21.70 -2.27 -12.32
C ARG A 392 -22.84 -2.92 -13.09
N HIS A 393 -22.98 -4.26 -13.02
CA HIS A 393 -23.88 -4.99 -13.88
C HIS A 393 -25.35 -4.92 -13.45
N VAL A 394 -25.61 -4.65 -12.18
CA VAL A 394 -26.98 -4.51 -11.67
C VAL A 394 -27.58 -3.12 -11.95
N PHE A 395 -26.78 -2.17 -12.45
CA PHE A 395 -27.23 -0.81 -12.71
C PHE A 395 -27.52 -0.57 -14.18
N GLY A 396 -28.59 0.18 -14.47
CA GLY A 396 -28.96 0.55 -15.85
C GLY A 396 -27.95 1.45 -16.55
N ASP A 397 -27.20 2.26 -15.80
CA ASP A 397 -26.12 3.14 -16.29
C ASP A 397 -24.70 2.58 -15.99
N GLY A 398 -24.63 1.35 -15.51
CA GLY A 398 -23.41 0.53 -15.40
C GLY A 398 -22.23 1.24 -14.74
N ASP A 399 -21.23 1.54 -15.55
CA ASP A 399 -19.96 2.15 -15.12
C ASP A 399 -20.11 3.53 -14.48
N PHE A 400 -21.11 4.31 -14.88
CA PHE A 400 -21.36 5.63 -14.27
C PHE A 400 -21.83 5.50 -12.81
N GLN A 401 -22.70 4.52 -12.50
CA GLN A 401 -23.08 4.26 -11.10
C GLN A 401 -21.88 3.72 -10.32
N ARG A 402 -21.07 2.84 -10.89
CA ARG A 402 -19.83 2.38 -10.25
C ARG A 402 -18.92 3.56 -9.90
N GLY A 403 -18.73 4.51 -10.80
CA GLY A 403 -17.94 5.72 -10.54
C GLY A 403 -18.50 6.55 -9.37
N ARG A 404 -19.83 6.69 -9.25
CA ARG A 404 -20.47 7.35 -8.09
C ARG A 404 -20.25 6.56 -6.80
N ASN A 405 -20.35 5.24 -6.84
CA ASN A 405 -20.10 4.37 -5.70
C ASN A 405 -18.63 4.48 -5.22
N GLN A 406 -17.67 4.52 -6.16
CA GLN A 406 -16.26 4.71 -5.86
C GLN A 406 -15.96 6.08 -5.20
N ALA A 407 -16.68 7.13 -5.59
CA ALA A 407 -16.55 8.45 -4.98
C ALA A 407 -17.25 8.55 -3.61
N ALA A 408 -18.19 7.67 -3.31
CA ALA A 408 -18.93 7.63 -2.05
C ALA A 408 -18.20 6.81 -0.95
N ALA A 409 -17.36 5.87 -1.34
CA ALA A 409 -16.54 5.06 -0.45
C ALA A 409 -15.19 5.72 -0.13
#